data_33b8ea7ff8bcefe0da11de11c81ba6a4
#
_entry.id   33b8ea7ff8bcefe0da11de11c81ba6a4
#
_cell.length_a   1.000
_cell.length_b   1.000
_cell.length_c   1.000
_cell.angle_alpha   90.00
_cell.angle_beta   90.00
_cell.angle_gamma   90.00
#
_symmetry.space_group_name_H-M   'P 1'
#
loop_
_entity.id
_entity.type
_entity.pdbx_description
1 polymer ?
#
loop_
_entity_poly.entity_id
_entity_poly.type
_entity_poly.pdbx_seq_one_letter_code
_entity_poly.pdbx_strand_id
1 'polypeptide(L)'
;MIKRTAVERCPLFSIETGFYLKAPGILFVIERKKKQMNHETIQKLQFTTILKEVQTRAIGEYSKERLAKMVPATRLETVQSRLTETTEARLIIDSGQHVPFMGLSQITRLLQQVKKGLILTPNELIEVADFLRSSQRIQKFFEKNQYQTPRLFSYSQHLADFRAIEEQIYTKIHNQKVATDASRQLRKIRRQINECQQEIETKVTKFLRNKNNQLYIQENMMVKKGEHYTVPIKASYKNKVSGTIIEQSNKGQTVFIEPVAISKLNEQLTLLKAEETAEEYQILAELTGL
;
A
#
# COMPACT_ATOMS: atom_id res chain seq x y z
N MET A 1 41.44 -10.49 -35.33
CA MET A 1 42.45 -9.82 -34.48
C MET A 1 41.93 -9.86 -33.04
N ILE A 2 42.31 -10.89 -32.31
CA ILE A 2 41.82 -11.15 -30.94
C ILE A 2 42.87 -10.58 -30.00
N LYS A 3 42.47 -9.67 -29.14
CA LYS A 3 43.35 -9.08 -28.12
C LYS A 3 43.74 -10.15 -27.10
N ARG A 4 45.03 -10.52 -27.11
CA ARG A 4 45.67 -11.23 -25.99
C ARG A 4 45.84 -10.24 -24.84
N THR A 5 45.14 -10.44 -23.75
CA THR A 5 45.38 -9.73 -22.50
C THR A 5 45.61 -10.72 -21.38
N ALA A 6 46.81 -10.72 -20.88
CA ALA A 6 47.28 -10.92 -19.50
C ALA A 6 46.50 -11.88 -18.58
N VAL A 7 46.45 -13.17 -18.90
CA VAL A 7 46.00 -14.23 -17.97
C VAL A 7 47.14 -15.27 -17.77
N GLU A 8 48.39 -14.88 -18.01
CA GLU A 8 49.52 -15.83 -18.00
C GLU A 8 50.21 -16.08 -16.65
N ARG A 9 49.65 -15.60 -15.52
CA ARG A 9 50.34 -15.75 -14.21
C ARG A 9 49.53 -16.34 -13.05
N CYS A 10 48.42 -17.05 -13.30
CA CYS A 10 47.78 -17.76 -12.21
C CYS A 10 47.28 -19.13 -12.67
N PRO A 11 47.83 -20.25 -12.13
CA PRO A 11 47.47 -21.59 -12.62
C PRO A 11 46.11 -22.11 -12.15
N LEU A 12 45.37 -21.39 -11.31
CA LEU A 12 44.04 -21.81 -10.80
C LEU A 12 43.13 -20.61 -10.67
N PHE A 13 42.38 -20.30 -11.72
CA PHE A 13 41.22 -19.44 -11.62
C PHE A 13 39.96 -20.30 -11.56
N SER A 14 39.33 -20.37 -10.38
CA SER A 14 38.02 -20.95 -10.25
C SER A 14 36.96 -19.87 -10.51
N ILE A 15 36.40 -19.89 -11.71
CA ILE A 15 35.16 -19.18 -11.99
C ILE A 15 34.02 -20.13 -11.66
N GLU A 16 32.97 -19.62 -11.06
CA GLU A 16 31.84 -20.37 -10.43
C GLU A 16 31.14 -21.43 -11.30
N THR A 17 31.57 -21.65 -12.55
CA THR A 17 30.86 -22.49 -13.52
C THR A 17 31.68 -23.56 -14.24
N GLY A 18 32.99 -23.65 -14.08
CA GLY A 18 33.76 -24.68 -14.79
C GLY A 18 35.24 -24.79 -14.40
N PHE A 19 35.85 -25.96 -14.59
CA PHE A 19 37.30 -26.16 -14.51
C PHE A 19 37.91 -26.05 -15.90
N TYR A 20 39.02 -25.31 -16.04
CA TYR A 20 39.78 -25.21 -17.29
C TYR A 20 40.97 -26.14 -17.20
N LEU A 21 41.07 -27.12 -18.11
CA LEU A 21 42.29 -27.91 -18.34
C LEU A 21 43.00 -27.36 -19.56
N LYS A 22 44.22 -26.90 -19.37
CA LYS A 22 45.05 -26.36 -20.47
C LYS A 22 45.96 -27.49 -21.04
N ALA A 23 45.64 -27.96 -22.23
CA ALA A 23 46.59 -28.69 -23.07
C ALA A 23 47.15 -27.76 -24.16
N PRO A 24 48.34 -27.97 -24.68
CA PRO A 24 48.94 -27.08 -25.68
C PRO A 24 48.04 -26.99 -26.93
N GLY A 25 47.42 -25.83 -27.12
CA GLY A 25 46.63 -25.49 -28.30
C GLY A 25 45.12 -25.73 -28.24
N ILE A 26 44.55 -26.34 -27.19
CA ILE A 26 43.11 -26.59 -27.10
C ILE A 26 42.61 -26.27 -25.70
N LEU A 27 41.64 -25.35 -25.63
CA LEU A 27 40.92 -25.00 -24.37
C LEU A 27 39.65 -25.87 -24.27
N PHE A 28 39.68 -26.88 -23.44
CA PHE A 28 38.49 -27.64 -23.12
C PHE A 28 37.73 -26.94 -21.97
N VAL A 29 36.56 -26.41 -22.25
CA VAL A 29 35.60 -25.97 -21.26
C VAL A 29 34.78 -27.19 -20.85
N ILE A 30 35.12 -27.78 -19.71
CA ILE A 30 34.25 -28.81 -19.13
C ILE A 30 33.14 -28.11 -18.35
N GLU A 31 32.01 -27.86 -19.02
CA GLU A 31 30.80 -27.51 -18.31
C GLU A 31 30.40 -28.65 -17.39
N ARG A 32 30.60 -28.50 -16.08
CA ARG A 32 29.93 -29.37 -15.13
C ARG A 32 28.42 -29.10 -15.23
N LYS A 33 27.68 -29.93 -15.98
CA LYS A 33 26.23 -29.99 -15.85
C LYS A 33 25.91 -30.04 -14.36
N LYS A 34 25.19 -29.03 -13.85
CA LYS A 34 24.65 -29.06 -12.49
C LYS A 34 23.94 -30.40 -12.32
N LYS A 35 24.48 -31.30 -11.49
CA LYS A 35 23.82 -32.55 -11.16
C LYS A 35 22.49 -32.19 -10.49
N GLN A 36 21.43 -32.12 -11.26
CA GLN A 36 20.08 -32.06 -10.72
C GLN A 36 19.69 -33.46 -10.24
N MET A 37 18.98 -33.52 -9.11
CA MET A 37 18.40 -34.75 -8.65
C MET A 37 17.39 -35.24 -9.70
N ASN A 38 17.44 -36.53 -10.03
CA ASN A 38 16.58 -37.14 -11.02
C ASN A 38 15.10 -37.10 -10.54
N HIS A 39 14.17 -36.95 -11.48
CA HIS A 39 12.73 -36.80 -11.19
C HIS A 39 12.17 -38.02 -10.43
N GLU A 40 12.60 -39.21 -10.76
CA GLU A 40 12.20 -40.45 -10.09
C GLU A 40 12.62 -40.48 -8.60
N THR A 41 13.82 -40.01 -8.28
CA THR A 41 14.29 -39.85 -6.90
C THR A 41 13.45 -38.80 -6.14
N ILE A 42 13.10 -37.69 -6.76
CA ILE A 42 12.23 -36.66 -6.17
C ILE A 42 10.86 -37.24 -5.81
N GLN A 43 10.28 -38.06 -6.72
CA GLN A 43 9.02 -38.74 -6.47
C GLN A 43 9.10 -39.77 -5.36
N LYS A 44 10.10 -40.66 -5.40
CA LYS A 44 10.31 -41.71 -4.35
C LYS A 44 10.51 -41.10 -2.95
N LEU A 45 11.14 -39.94 -2.87
CA LEU A 45 11.34 -39.21 -1.59
C LEU A 45 10.13 -38.34 -1.21
N GLN A 46 9.07 -38.34 -1.99
CA GLN A 46 7.87 -37.51 -1.77
C GLN A 46 8.19 -36.02 -1.57
N PHE A 47 9.31 -35.54 -2.13
CA PHE A 47 9.79 -34.17 -1.94
C PHE A 47 8.74 -33.12 -2.30
N THR A 48 8.03 -33.32 -3.40
CA THR A 48 6.96 -32.39 -3.85
C THR A 48 5.80 -32.31 -2.87
N THR A 49 5.46 -33.43 -2.22
CA THR A 49 4.39 -33.49 -1.21
C THR A 49 4.80 -32.72 0.05
N ILE A 50 6.01 -32.94 0.53
CA ILE A 50 6.57 -32.21 1.69
C ILE A 50 6.64 -30.71 1.37
N LEU A 51 7.09 -30.37 0.17
CA LEU A 51 7.20 -28.97 -0.26
C LEU A 51 5.84 -28.25 -0.31
N LYS A 52 4.79 -28.92 -0.79
CA LYS A 52 3.42 -28.38 -0.76
C LYS A 52 2.96 -28.13 0.68
N GLU A 53 3.22 -29.05 1.58
CA GLU A 53 2.87 -28.89 3.00
C GLU A 53 3.59 -27.70 3.65
N VAL A 54 4.88 -27.52 3.36
CA VAL A 54 5.63 -26.33 3.80
C VAL A 54 5.06 -25.04 3.17
N GLN A 55 4.68 -25.10 1.91
CA GLN A 55 4.10 -23.95 1.19
C GLN A 55 2.79 -23.47 1.83
N THR A 56 1.93 -24.38 2.32
CA THR A 56 0.67 -23.99 2.99
C THR A 56 0.92 -23.21 4.29
N ARG A 57 2.08 -23.40 4.92
CA ARG A 57 2.49 -22.72 6.17
C ARG A 57 3.23 -21.40 5.93
N ALA A 58 3.58 -21.08 4.70
CA ALA A 58 4.26 -19.84 4.36
C ALA A 58 3.29 -18.63 4.43
N ILE A 59 3.72 -17.55 5.07
CA ILE A 59 2.88 -16.38 5.34
C ILE A 59 2.75 -15.47 4.12
N GLY A 60 3.83 -15.28 3.35
CA GLY A 60 3.85 -14.34 2.22
C GLY A 60 3.75 -15.03 0.86
N GLU A 61 3.05 -14.41 -0.10
CA GLU A 61 2.92 -14.93 -1.47
C GLU A 61 4.28 -15.14 -2.15
N TYR A 62 5.21 -14.20 -1.98
CA TYR A 62 6.58 -14.34 -2.48
C TYR A 62 7.28 -15.59 -1.93
N SER A 63 7.09 -15.89 -0.64
CA SER A 63 7.64 -17.10 -0.02
C SER A 63 7.01 -18.36 -0.59
N LYS A 64 5.70 -18.37 -0.82
CA LYS A 64 4.99 -19.49 -1.46
C LYS A 64 5.48 -19.75 -2.89
N GLU A 65 5.68 -18.69 -3.67
CA GLU A 65 6.23 -18.79 -5.02
C GLU A 65 7.66 -19.32 -5.03
N ARG A 66 8.51 -18.85 -4.11
CA ARG A 66 9.88 -19.38 -3.96
C ARG A 66 9.90 -20.85 -3.58
N LEU A 67 9.05 -21.25 -2.65
CA LEU A 67 8.89 -22.64 -2.26
C LEU A 67 8.41 -23.49 -3.44
N ALA A 68 7.43 -23.03 -4.22
CA ALA A 68 6.94 -23.77 -5.40
C ALA A 68 8.04 -24.06 -6.43
N LYS A 69 9.04 -23.19 -6.52
CA LYS A 69 10.19 -23.31 -7.44
C LYS A 69 11.42 -23.97 -6.79
N MET A 70 11.32 -24.39 -5.53
CA MET A 70 12.45 -24.95 -4.80
C MET A 70 12.80 -26.34 -5.32
N VAL A 71 14.08 -26.57 -5.55
CA VAL A 71 14.65 -27.86 -5.90
C VAL A 71 15.67 -28.28 -4.84
N PRO A 72 15.89 -29.59 -4.65
CA PRO A 72 16.90 -30.08 -3.73
C PRO A 72 18.29 -29.53 -4.09
N ALA A 73 19.04 -29.06 -3.10
CA ALA A 73 20.41 -28.64 -3.28
C ALA A 73 21.33 -29.87 -3.35
N THR A 74 22.32 -29.82 -4.24
CA THR A 74 23.28 -30.93 -4.45
C THR A 74 24.70 -30.59 -3.95
N ARG A 75 24.96 -29.34 -3.58
CA ARG A 75 26.25 -28.90 -3.01
C ARG A 75 26.16 -29.00 -1.49
N LEU A 76 27.13 -29.66 -0.89
CA LEU A 76 27.19 -29.89 0.56
C LEU A 76 27.09 -28.58 1.36
N GLU A 77 27.86 -27.56 0.99
CA GLU A 77 27.86 -26.25 1.63
C GLU A 77 26.46 -25.59 1.60
N THR A 78 25.77 -25.69 0.47
CA THR A 78 24.41 -25.13 0.33
C THR A 78 23.41 -25.89 1.20
N VAL A 79 23.54 -27.21 1.28
CA VAL A 79 22.69 -28.05 2.15
C VAL A 79 22.92 -27.69 3.61
N GLN A 80 24.19 -27.66 4.04
CA GLN A 80 24.55 -27.28 5.41
C GLN A 80 24.05 -25.87 5.78
N SER A 81 24.23 -24.90 4.87
CA SER A 81 23.74 -23.54 5.08
C SER A 81 22.22 -23.51 5.33
N ARG A 82 21.44 -24.16 4.48
CA ARG A 82 19.98 -24.22 4.62
C ARG A 82 19.51 -24.96 5.85
N LEU A 83 20.22 -26.05 6.23
CA LEU A 83 19.91 -26.77 7.46
C LEU A 83 20.20 -25.91 8.70
N THR A 84 21.30 -25.17 8.71
CA THR A 84 21.60 -24.23 9.80
C THR A 84 20.54 -23.14 9.92
N GLU A 85 20.12 -22.51 8.81
CA GLU A 85 19.04 -21.52 8.79
C GLU A 85 17.73 -22.07 9.35
N THR A 86 17.39 -23.30 8.96
CA THR A 86 16.19 -24.00 9.46
C THR A 86 16.31 -24.30 10.96
N THR A 87 17.49 -24.71 11.43
CA THR A 87 17.76 -24.97 12.85
C THR A 87 17.65 -23.69 13.68
N GLU A 88 18.22 -22.58 13.21
CA GLU A 88 18.10 -21.28 13.88
C GLU A 88 16.62 -20.80 13.95
N ALA A 89 15.87 -20.95 12.87
CA ALA A 89 14.44 -20.60 12.85
C ALA A 89 13.64 -21.50 13.84
N ARG A 90 13.97 -22.79 13.92
CA ARG A 90 13.35 -23.72 14.86
C ARG A 90 13.64 -23.36 16.31
N LEU A 91 14.88 -22.97 16.64
CA LEU A 91 15.26 -22.53 17.99
C LEU A 91 14.40 -21.35 18.48
N ILE A 92 14.08 -20.39 17.58
CA ILE A 92 13.18 -19.28 17.91
C ILE A 92 11.79 -19.81 18.29
N ILE A 93 11.22 -20.70 17.47
CA ILE A 93 9.89 -21.25 17.69
C ILE A 93 9.86 -22.10 18.97
N ASP A 94 10.85 -22.95 19.17
CA ASP A 94 10.96 -23.83 20.34
C ASP A 94 11.14 -23.03 21.65
N SER A 95 11.72 -21.81 21.57
CA SER A 95 11.80 -20.88 22.70
C SER A 95 10.49 -20.12 23.00
N GLY A 96 9.41 -20.40 22.25
CA GLY A 96 8.12 -19.71 22.40
C GLY A 96 8.09 -18.29 21.84
N GLN A 97 9.14 -17.88 21.11
CA GLN A 97 9.20 -16.58 20.48
C GLN A 97 8.57 -16.61 19.07
N HIS A 98 8.03 -15.48 18.66
CA HIS A 98 7.46 -15.31 17.32
C HIS A 98 8.14 -14.14 16.61
N VAL A 99 8.58 -14.38 15.35
CA VAL A 99 9.11 -13.31 14.51
C VAL A 99 7.97 -12.36 14.15
N PRO A 100 8.12 -11.05 14.35
CA PRO A 100 7.03 -10.06 14.17
C PRO A 100 6.76 -9.73 12.69
N PHE A 101 6.31 -10.71 11.92
CA PHE A 101 5.89 -10.49 10.53
C PHE A 101 4.53 -9.80 10.45
N MET A 102 4.46 -8.67 9.73
CA MET A 102 3.23 -7.92 9.45
C MET A 102 3.24 -7.43 8.00
N GLY A 103 2.06 -7.27 7.39
CA GLY A 103 1.91 -6.65 6.07
C GLY A 103 2.47 -7.42 4.86
N LEU A 104 2.88 -8.69 5.01
CA LEU A 104 3.56 -9.44 3.96
C LEU A 104 2.65 -9.90 2.81
N SER A 105 1.33 -9.98 3.04
CA SER A 105 0.39 -10.58 2.08
C SER A 105 0.11 -9.69 0.88
N GLN A 106 0.10 -8.39 1.05
CA GLN A 106 -0.34 -7.43 0.03
C GLN A 106 0.80 -6.67 -0.66
N ILE A 107 1.99 -6.62 -0.05
CA ILE A 107 3.07 -5.74 -0.51
C ILE A 107 3.49 -5.98 -1.97
N THR A 108 3.51 -7.23 -2.42
CA THR A 108 3.88 -7.57 -3.81
C THR A 108 2.88 -6.96 -4.80
N ARG A 109 1.59 -7.02 -4.49
CA ARG A 109 0.52 -6.42 -5.31
C ARG A 109 0.66 -4.90 -5.34
N LEU A 110 0.86 -4.27 -4.19
CA LEU A 110 1.00 -2.81 -4.06
C LEU A 110 2.22 -2.30 -4.86
N LEU A 111 3.35 -2.96 -4.76
CA LEU A 111 4.53 -2.64 -5.56
C LEU A 111 4.29 -2.77 -7.07
N GLN A 112 3.48 -3.74 -7.51
CA GLN A 112 3.11 -3.87 -8.91
C GLN A 112 2.19 -2.74 -9.37
N GLN A 113 1.27 -2.27 -8.52
CA GLN A 113 0.42 -1.11 -8.80
C GLN A 113 1.26 0.16 -8.99
N VAL A 114 2.18 0.43 -8.06
CA VAL A 114 3.09 1.59 -8.13
C VAL A 114 3.97 1.54 -9.37
N LYS A 115 4.52 0.38 -9.73
CA LYS A 115 5.29 0.21 -10.98
C LYS A 115 4.48 0.50 -12.25
N LYS A 116 3.16 0.37 -12.20
CA LYS A 116 2.25 0.74 -13.30
C LYS A 116 1.84 2.22 -13.26
N GLY A 117 2.37 3.00 -12.33
CA GLY A 117 2.04 4.41 -12.16
C GLY A 117 0.70 4.67 -11.46
N LEU A 118 0.14 3.66 -10.78
CA LEU A 118 -1.09 3.84 -10.00
C LEU A 118 -0.77 4.45 -8.64
N ILE A 119 -1.58 5.39 -8.21
CA ILE A 119 -1.48 6.02 -6.89
C ILE A 119 -2.20 5.14 -5.88
N LEU A 120 -1.55 4.93 -4.74
CA LEU A 120 -2.08 4.12 -3.66
C LEU A 120 -3.15 4.91 -2.87
N THR A 121 -4.17 4.21 -2.46
CA THR A 121 -5.20 4.73 -1.55
C THR A 121 -4.63 4.91 -0.13
N PRO A 122 -5.29 5.69 0.75
CA PRO A 122 -4.86 5.83 2.14
C PRO A 122 -4.70 4.49 2.87
N ASN A 123 -5.60 3.53 2.64
CA ASN A 123 -5.51 2.19 3.24
C ASN A 123 -4.28 1.43 2.75
N GLU A 124 -4.02 1.46 1.46
CA GLU A 124 -2.87 0.78 0.85
C GLU A 124 -1.55 1.38 1.34
N LEU A 125 -1.48 2.71 1.53
CA LEU A 125 -0.31 3.36 2.12
C LEU A 125 -0.09 2.96 3.59
N ILE A 126 -1.15 2.78 4.38
CA ILE A 126 -1.04 2.24 5.75
C ILE A 126 -0.51 0.80 5.73
N GLU A 127 -0.98 -0.05 4.78
CA GLU A 127 -0.43 -1.41 4.62
C GLU A 127 1.08 -1.39 4.29
N VAL A 128 1.52 -0.44 3.46
CA VAL A 128 2.95 -0.22 3.19
C VAL A 128 3.68 0.21 4.47
N ALA A 129 3.16 1.18 5.22
CA ALA A 129 3.77 1.64 6.47
C ALA A 129 3.88 0.51 7.52
N ASP A 130 2.85 -0.33 7.65
CA ASP A 130 2.87 -1.50 8.54
C ASP A 130 3.93 -2.52 8.12
N PHE A 131 4.10 -2.74 6.81
CA PHE A 131 5.18 -3.58 6.29
C PHE A 131 6.56 -3.00 6.62
N LEU A 132 6.78 -1.70 6.40
CA LEU A 132 8.03 -1.02 6.72
C LEU A 132 8.35 -1.08 8.22
N ARG A 133 7.36 -0.87 9.07
CA ARG A 133 7.47 -1.04 10.53
C ARG A 133 7.83 -2.47 10.93
N SER A 134 7.26 -3.45 10.22
CA SER A 134 7.57 -4.86 10.45
C SER A 134 9.05 -5.16 10.17
N SER A 135 9.62 -4.60 9.11
CA SER A 135 11.03 -4.82 8.77
C SER A 135 11.98 -4.35 9.90
N GLN A 136 11.70 -3.20 10.50
CA GLN A 136 12.46 -2.70 11.66
C GLN A 136 12.29 -3.58 12.92
N ARG A 137 11.06 -4.05 13.17
CA ARG A 137 10.80 -4.95 14.30
C ARG A 137 11.54 -6.27 14.13
N ILE A 138 11.62 -6.79 12.90
CA ILE A 138 12.38 -7.98 12.54
C ILE A 138 13.88 -7.75 12.80
N GLN A 139 14.43 -6.63 12.37
CA GLN A 139 15.82 -6.28 12.61
C GLN A 139 16.15 -6.25 14.10
N LYS A 140 15.38 -5.54 14.90
CA LYS A 140 15.54 -5.48 16.36
C LYS A 140 15.34 -6.84 17.05
N PHE A 141 14.42 -7.65 16.52
CA PHE A 141 14.20 -9.01 17.04
C PHE A 141 15.43 -9.90 16.86
N PHE A 142 16.02 -9.92 15.67
CA PHE A 142 17.22 -10.71 15.40
C PHE A 142 18.47 -10.11 16.07
N GLU A 143 18.55 -8.83 16.26
CA GLU A 143 19.62 -8.19 17.06
C GLU A 143 19.64 -8.72 18.51
N LYS A 144 18.47 -8.87 19.13
CA LYS A 144 18.34 -9.44 20.49
C LYS A 144 18.69 -10.93 20.53
N ASN A 145 18.47 -11.65 19.45
CA ASN A 145 18.69 -13.10 19.34
C ASN A 145 19.98 -13.47 18.57
N GLN A 146 20.90 -12.53 18.33
CA GLN A 146 22.06 -12.69 17.46
C GLN A 146 22.96 -13.86 17.81
N TYR A 147 23.12 -14.19 19.09
CA TYR A 147 23.96 -15.31 19.54
C TYR A 147 23.34 -16.67 19.24
N GLN A 148 22.03 -16.78 19.23
CA GLN A 148 21.31 -18.02 18.93
C GLN A 148 21.04 -18.20 17.44
N THR A 149 20.96 -17.12 16.69
CA THR A 149 20.58 -17.10 15.27
C THR A 149 21.51 -16.21 14.44
N PRO A 150 22.81 -16.47 14.40
CA PRO A 150 23.79 -15.59 13.76
C PRO A 150 23.57 -15.42 12.25
N ARG A 151 23.07 -16.43 11.54
CA ARG A 151 22.77 -16.35 10.12
C ARG A 151 21.53 -15.52 9.83
N LEU A 152 20.44 -15.77 10.56
CA LEU A 152 19.20 -15.00 10.42
C LEU A 152 19.42 -13.54 10.83
N PHE A 153 20.24 -13.30 11.85
CA PHE A 153 20.69 -11.95 12.20
C PHE A 153 21.46 -11.30 11.05
N SER A 154 22.42 -12.00 10.42
CA SER A 154 23.13 -11.46 9.26
C SER A 154 22.18 -11.04 8.13
N TYR A 155 21.13 -11.82 7.85
CA TYR A 155 20.12 -11.43 6.86
C TYR A 155 19.34 -10.19 7.27
N SER A 156 19.00 -10.06 8.56
CA SER A 156 18.27 -8.89 9.05
C SER A 156 19.06 -7.58 8.94
N GLN A 157 20.39 -7.64 8.96
CA GLN A 157 21.26 -6.48 8.81
C GLN A 157 21.23 -5.87 7.38
N HIS A 158 20.74 -6.62 6.40
CA HIS A 158 20.57 -6.12 5.03
C HIS A 158 19.22 -5.41 4.81
N LEU A 159 18.35 -5.37 5.83
CA LEU A 159 17.11 -4.61 5.77
C LEU A 159 17.43 -3.11 5.87
N ALA A 160 16.97 -2.35 4.88
CA ALA A 160 17.15 -0.91 4.87
C ALA A 160 16.27 -0.21 5.92
N ASP A 161 16.71 0.96 6.34
CA ASP A 161 15.95 1.79 7.27
C ASP A 161 14.96 2.68 6.50
N PHE A 162 13.68 2.42 6.71
CA PHE A 162 12.58 3.14 6.08
C PHE A 162 11.75 3.98 7.06
N ARG A 163 12.30 4.29 8.26
CA ARG A 163 11.58 5.05 9.30
C ARG A 163 11.02 6.38 8.80
N ALA A 164 11.80 7.09 7.99
CA ALA A 164 11.38 8.38 7.45
C ALA A 164 10.12 8.26 6.55
N ILE A 165 10.04 7.20 5.74
CA ILE A 165 8.87 6.93 4.88
C ILE A 165 7.67 6.52 5.73
N GLU A 166 7.88 5.59 6.67
CA GLU A 166 6.85 5.16 7.62
C GLU A 166 6.24 6.35 8.37
N GLU A 167 7.08 7.21 8.94
CA GLU A 167 6.67 8.38 9.70
C GLU A 167 5.89 9.39 8.82
N GLN A 168 6.33 9.63 7.60
CA GLN A 168 5.61 10.50 6.66
C GLN A 168 4.22 9.98 6.36
N ILE A 169 4.07 8.67 6.13
CA ILE A 169 2.76 8.06 5.86
C ILE A 169 1.85 8.23 7.08
N TYR A 170 2.31 7.84 8.29
CA TYR A 170 1.48 7.94 9.49
C TYR A 170 1.19 9.38 9.92
N THR A 171 2.04 10.34 9.58
CA THR A 171 1.77 11.76 9.85
C THR A 171 0.69 12.32 8.91
N LYS A 172 0.69 11.90 7.65
CA LYS A 172 -0.25 12.43 6.66
C LYS A 172 -1.56 11.64 6.52
N ILE A 173 -1.61 10.40 7.03
CA ILE A 173 -2.80 9.53 6.93
C ILE A 173 -3.26 9.09 8.31
N HIS A 174 -4.50 9.47 8.66
CA HIS A 174 -5.15 9.09 9.91
C HIS A 174 -6.54 8.51 9.63
N ASN A 175 -6.90 7.43 10.34
CA ASN A 175 -8.23 6.81 10.21
C ASN A 175 -8.63 6.55 8.74
N GLN A 176 -7.69 6.06 7.93
CA GLN A 176 -7.90 5.71 6.52
C GLN A 176 -8.26 6.92 5.62
N LYS A 177 -7.92 8.13 6.06
CA LYS A 177 -8.15 9.39 5.32
C LYS A 177 -6.91 10.25 5.37
N VAL A 178 -6.78 11.15 4.40
CA VAL A 178 -5.74 12.18 4.44
C VAL A 178 -6.03 13.15 5.58
N ALA A 179 -5.05 13.33 6.44
CA ALA A 179 -5.16 14.20 7.62
C ALA A 179 -5.32 15.68 7.20
N THR A 180 -6.07 16.45 7.98
CA THR A 180 -6.28 17.88 7.68
C THR A 180 -4.98 18.68 7.69
N ASP A 181 -4.01 18.26 8.45
CA ASP A 181 -2.70 18.88 8.56
C ASP A 181 -1.63 18.22 7.68
N ALA A 182 -2.02 17.30 6.80
CA ALA A 182 -1.12 16.68 5.83
C ALA A 182 -0.44 17.71 4.90
N SER A 183 -1.14 18.82 4.60
CA SER A 183 -0.56 20.00 3.96
C SER A 183 -1.16 21.29 4.50
N ARG A 184 -0.43 22.42 4.32
CA ARG A 184 -0.96 23.75 4.66
C ARG A 184 -2.14 24.12 3.77
N GLN A 185 -2.10 23.70 2.52
CA GLN A 185 -3.15 23.97 1.53
C GLN A 185 -4.43 23.21 1.88
N LEU A 186 -4.35 21.91 2.18
CA LEU A 186 -5.52 21.12 2.59
C LEU A 186 -6.19 21.68 3.84
N ARG A 187 -5.39 22.08 4.83
CA ARG A 187 -5.91 22.72 6.05
C ARG A 187 -6.67 24.02 5.74
N LYS A 188 -6.15 24.85 4.83
CA LYS A 188 -6.81 26.08 4.40
C LYS A 188 -8.12 25.79 3.68
N ILE A 189 -8.12 24.86 2.72
CA ILE A 189 -9.31 24.46 1.96
C ILE A 189 -10.40 23.93 2.91
N ARG A 190 -10.08 23.01 3.79
CA ARG A 190 -11.04 22.44 4.76
C ARG A 190 -11.62 23.48 5.72
N ARG A 191 -10.78 24.46 6.14
CA ARG A 191 -11.28 25.59 6.92
C ARG A 191 -12.28 26.41 6.13
N GLN A 192 -11.99 26.74 4.87
CA GLN A 192 -12.90 27.49 3.98
C GLN A 192 -14.20 26.71 3.71
N ILE A 193 -14.13 25.39 3.54
CA ILE A 193 -15.32 24.52 3.44
C ILE A 193 -16.20 24.67 4.67
N ASN A 194 -15.63 24.56 5.87
CA ASN A 194 -16.37 24.69 7.12
C ASN A 194 -16.99 26.08 7.28
N GLU A 195 -16.25 27.14 6.99
CA GLU A 195 -16.75 28.53 7.03
C GLU A 195 -17.91 28.72 6.05
N CYS A 196 -17.78 28.23 4.82
CA CYS A 196 -18.83 28.28 3.81
C CYS A 196 -20.09 27.51 4.21
N GLN A 197 -19.93 26.33 4.78
CA GLN A 197 -21.04 25.52 5.30
C GLN A 197 -21.80 26.22 6.44
N GLN A 198 -21.08 26.84 7.37
CA GLN A 198 -21.68 27.60 8.48
C GLN A 198 -22.44 28.84 7.96
N GLU A 199 -21.90 29.50 6.94
CA GLU A 199 -22.60 30.65 6.32
C GLU A 199 -23.88 30.19 5.63
N ILE A 200 -23.86 29.08 4.88
CA ILE A 200 -25.05 28.48 4.26
C ILE A 200 -26.09 28.16 5.35
N GLU A 201 -25.70 27.47 6.41
CA GLU A 201 -26.60 27.12 7.51
C GLU A 201 -27.24 28.36 8.15
N THR A 202 -26.46 29.40 8.38
CA THR A 202 -26.95 30.67 8.94
C THR A 202 -27.98 31.34 8.00
N LYS A 203 -27.69 31.40 6.69
CA LYS A 203 -28.59 31.99 5.72
C LYS A 203 -29.88 31.18 5.54
N VAL A 204 -29.77 29.85 5.50
CA VAL A 204 -30.94 28.96 5.42
C VAL A 204 -31.78 29.06 6.70
N THR A 205 -31.17 29.07 7.87
CA THR A 205 -31.90 29.24 9.13
C THR A 205 -32.65 30.58 9.16
N LYS A 206 -32.04 31.65 8.69
CA LYS A 206 -32.72 32.97 8.55
C LYS A 206 -33.89 32.90 7.57
N PHE A 207 -33.73 32.19 6.44
CA PHE A 207 -34.80 31.98 5.47
C PHE A 207 -35.97 31.18 6.08
N LEU A 208 -35.68 30.09 6.81
CA LEU A 208 -36.67 29.23 7.46
C LEU A 208 -37.42 29.95 8.57
N ARG A 209 -36.78 30.85 9.33
CA ARG A 209 -37.40 31.64 10.40
C ARG A 209 -38.22 32.82 9.93
N ASN A 210 -38.12 33.22 8.65
CA ASN A 210 -38.87 34.35 8.12
C ASN A 210 -40.34 33.99 8.03
N LYS A 211 -41.19 34.75 8.74
CA LYS A 211 -42.66 34.55 8.79
C LYS A 211 -43.29 34.54 7.38
N ASN A 212 -42.80 35.33 6.45
CA ASN A 212 -43.30 35.39 5.09
C ASN A 212 -43.05 34.12 4.27
N ASN A 213 -42.03 33.35 4.63
CA ASN A 213 -41.67 32.12 3.97
C ASN A 213 -42.33 30.89 4.55
N GLN A 214 -42.80 30.95 5.81
CA GLN A 214 -43.40 29.81 6.53
C GLN A 214 -44.58 29.15 5.81
N LEU A 215 -45.38 29.97 5.10
CA LEU A 215 -46.50 29.46 4.31
C LEU A 215 -46.06 28.53 3.18
N TYR A 216 -44.90 28.80 2.60
CA TYR A 216 -44.36 28.11 1.43
C TYR A 216 -43.59 26.83 1.80
N ILE A 217 -42.99 26.80 2.98
CA ILE A 217 -42.13 25.72 3.45
C ILE A 217 -42.96 24.45 3.72
N GLN A 218 -42.49 23.32 3.17
CA GLN A 218 -43.10 22.02 3.40
C GLN A 218 -42.57 21.41 4.71
N GLU A 219 -41.28 21.49 4.93
CA GLU A 219 -40.59 21.04 6.14
C GLU A 219 -39.56 22.08 6.57
N ASN A 220 -39.58 22.43 7.87
CA ASN A 220 -38.74 23.50 8.42
C ASN A 220 -37.29 23.02 8.68
N MET A 221 -36.62 22.53 7.61
CA MET A 221 -35.28 21.99 7.67
C MET A 221 -34.51 22.26 6.37
N MET A 222 -33.19 22.24 6.46
CA MET A 222 -32.29 22.24 5.34
C MET A 222 -32.07 20.82 4.85
N VAL A 223 -32.08 20.60 3.55
CA VAL A 223 -31.85 19.29 2.94
C VAL A 223 -30.74 19.41 1.89
N LYS A 224 -29.77 18.48 1.91
CA LYS A 224 -28.76 18.37 0.87
C LYS A 224 -29.28 17.49 -0.25
N LYS A 225 -29.29 18.02 -1.48
CA LYS A 225 -29.63 17.29 -2.72
C LYS A 225 -28.45 17.35 -3.69
N GLY A 226 -27.83 16.19 -3.93
CA GLY A 226 -26.54 16.16 -4.59
C GLY A 226 -25.51 16.98 -3.81
N GLU A 227 -24.87 17.95 -4.46
CA GLU A 227 -23.91 18.84 -3.78
C GLU A 227 -24.54 20.16 -3.32
N HIS A 228 -25.85 20.37 -3.52
CA HIS A 228 -26.54 21.61 -3.20
C HIS A 228 -27.32 21.54 -1.87
N TYR A 229 -27.19 22.56 -1.06
CA TYR A 229 -28.07 22.77 0.08
C TYR A 229 -29.36 23.43 -0.39
N THR A 230 -30.50 22.87 0.01
CA THR A 230 -31.83 23.27 -0.48
C THR A 230 -32.81 23.35 0.69
N VAL A 231 -33.96 23.97 0.41
CA VAL A 231 -35.11 24.05 1.32
C VAL A 231 -36.30 23.34 0.65
N PRO A 232 -37.01 22.44 1.36
CA PRO A 232 -38.19 21.77 0.85
C PRO A 232 -39.39 22.73 0.86
N ILE A 233 -39.90 23.05 -0.31
CA ILE A 233 -41.02 24.00 -0.57
C ILE A 233 -42.22 23.20 -1.10
N LYS A 234 -43.43 23.57 -0.69
CA LYS A 234 -44.66 23.01 -1.23
C LYS A 234 -44.73 23.32 -2.75
N ALA A 235 -45.00 22.32 -3.58
CA ALA A 235 -44.96 22.47 -5.05
C ALA A 235 -45.88 23.54 -5.57
N SER A 236 -47.01 23.81 -4.90
CA SER A 236 -47.96 24.91 -5.24
C SER A 236 -47.34 26.31 -5.11
N TYR A 237 -46.29 26.45 -4.30
CA TYR A 237 -45.63 27.73 -4.05
C TYR A 237 -44.25 27.87 -4.72
N LYS A 238 -43.85 26.92 -5.59
CA LYS A 238 -42.53 26.90 -6.22
C LYS A 238 -42.14 28.26 -6.89
N ASN A 239 -43.10 28.96 -7.46
CA ASN A 239 -42.85 30.25 -8.13
C ASN A 239 -42.84 31.46 -7.18
N LYS A 240 -43.14 31.27 -5.89
CA LYS A 240 -43.13 32.33 -4.86
C LYS A 240 -41.79 32.45 -4.14
N VAL A 241 -40.94 31.45 -4.27
CA VAL A 241 -39.60 31.42 -3.67
C VAL A 241 -38.56 31.69 -4.76
N SER A 242 -37.81 32.77 -4.58
CA SER A 242 -36.69 33.08 -5.49
C SER A 242 -35.53 32.10 -5.29
N GLY A 243 -35.29 31.27 -6.29
CA GLY A 243 -34.24 30.27 -6.25
C GLY A 243 -34.32 29.27 -7.41
N THR A 244 -33.39 28.35 -7.44
CA THR A 244 -33.31 27.30 -8.45
C THR A 244 -33.91 25.99 -7.90
N ILE A 245 -34.80 25.36 -8.68
CA ILE A 245 -35.34 24.05 -8.35
C ILE A 245 -34.27 23.02 -8.68
N ILE A 246 -33.78 22.32 -7.66
CA ILE A 246 -32.74 21.27 -7.81
C ILE A 246 -33.41 19.92 -8.05
N GLU A 247 -34.46 19.59 -7.31
CA GLU A 247 -35.15 18.31 -7.40
C GLU A 247 -36.63 18.43 -7.01
N GLN A 248 -37.43 17.49 -7.47
CA GLN A 248 -38.82 17.34 -7.06
C GLN A 248 -39.03 15.96 -6.42
N SER A 249 -39.85 15.90 -5.37
CA SER A 249 -40.19 14.62 -4.72
C SER A 249 -40.98 13.70 -5.66
N ASN A 250 -40.83 12.40 -5.48
CA ASN A 250 -41.51 11.37 -6.29
C ASN A 250 -43.05 11.55 -6.38
N LYS A 251 -43.65 12.08 -5.30
CA LYS A 251 -45.10 12.36 -5.23
C LYS A 251 -45.49 13.73 -5.82
N GLY A 252 -44.51 14.50 -6.27
CA GLY A 252 -44.73 15.81 -6.87
C GLY A 252 -45.20 16.90 -5.91
N GLN A 253 -45.34 16.63 -4.63
CA GLN A 253 -45.88 17.57 -3.63
C GLN A 253 -44.84 18.53 -3.06
N THR A 254 -43.56 18.17 -3.13
CA THR A 254 -42.44 18.96 -2.59
C THR A 254 -41.43 19.23 -3.68
N VAL A 255 -40.95 20.47 -3.77
CA VAL A 255 -39.81 20.88 -4.59
C VAL A 255 -38.65 21.28 -3.67
N PHE A 256 -37.47 20.83 -3.98
CA PHE A 256 -36.26 21.23 -3.29
C PHE A 256 -35.65 22.42 -4.00
N ILE A 257 -35.74 23.58 -3.37
CA ILE A 257 -35.30 24.87 -3.98
C ILE A 257 -34.00 25.27 -3.27
N GLU A 258 -33.02 25.65 -4.09
CA GLU A 258 -31.83 26.39 -3.65
C GLU A 258 -32.19 27.89 -3.66
N PRO A 259 -32.34 28.54 -2.49
CA PRO A 259 -32.61 29.96 -2.44
C PRO A 259 -31.47 30.79 -3.05
N VAL A 260 -31.79 31.86 -3.76
CA VAL A 260 -30.78 32.76 -4.35
C VAL A 260 -29.74 33.24 -3.32
N ALA A 261 -30.20 33.43 -2.05
CA ALA A 261 -29.32 33.86 -0.97
C ALA A 261 -28.12 32.94 -0.68
N ILE A 262 -28.17 31.64 -1.07
CA ILE A 262 -27.10 30.66 -0.87
C ILE A 262 -26.51 30.11 -2.17
N SER A 263 -27.03 30.50 -3.34
CA SER A 263 -26.59 29.95 -4.63
C SER A 263 -25.07 30.09 -4.83
N LYS A 264 -24.54 31.30 -4.63
CA LYS A 264 -23.10 31.56 -4.75
C LYS A 264 -22.25 30.75 -3.73
N LEU A 265 -22.79 30.50 -2.54
CA LEU A 265 -22.11 29.70 -1.53
C LEU A 265 -22.10 28.22 -1.89
N ASN A 266 -23.18 27.68 -2.46
CA ASN A 266 -23.22 26.33 -2.98
C ASN A 266 -22.21 26.13 -4.12
N GLU A 267 -22.14 27.09 -5.06
CA GLU A 267 -21.12 27.08 -6.11
C GLU A 267 -19.69 27.10 -5.54
N GLN A 268 -19.43 28.00 -4.59
CA GLN A 268 -18.14 28.10 -3.90
C GLN A 268 -17.81 26.82 -3.16
N LEU A 269 -18.75 26.21 -2.46
CA LEU A 269 -18.56 24.96 -1.74
C LEU A 269 -18.22 23.82 -2.69
N THR A 270 -18.86 23.76 -3.86
CA THR A 270 -18.56 22.75 -4.89
C THR A 270 -17.13 22.90 -5.41
N LEU A 271 -16.69 24.13 -5.68
CA LEU A 271 -15.30 24.40 -6.09
C LEU A 271 -14.30 24.02 -5.00
N LEU A 272 -14.54 24.40 -3.75
CA LEU A 272 -13.66 24.06 -2.63
C LEU A 272 -13.54 22.54 -2.41
N LYS A 273 -14.61 21.79 -2.63
CA LYS A 273 -14.56 20.31 -2.54
C LYS A 273 -13.77 19.69 -3.70
N ALA A 274 -13.86 20.26 -4.89
CA ALA A 274 -13.05 19.83 -6.02
C ALA A 274 -11.55 20.11 -5.73
N GLU A 275 -11.23 21.28 -5.17
CA GLU A 275 -9.87 21.61 -4.73
C GLU A 275 -9.39 20.68 -3.62
N GLU A 276 -10.23 20.33 -2.64
CA GLU A 276 -9.92 19.35 -1.59
C GLU A 276 -9.52 18.00 -2.20
N THR A 277 -10.35 17.49 -3.12
CA THR A 277 -10.10 16.20 -3.79
C THR A 277 -8.79 16.23 -4.58
N ALA A 278 -8.51 17.34 -5.29
CA ALA A 278 -7.28 17.49 -6.05
C ALA A 278 -6.04 17.52 -5.14
N GLU A 279 -6.11 18.25 -4.02
CA GLU A 279 -5.01 18.33 -3.05
C GLU A 279 -4.78 16.98 -2.34
N GLU A 280 -5.86 16.28 -1.95
CA GLU A 280 -5.73 14.92 -1.40
C GLU A 280 -5.05 13.97 -2.39
N TYR A 281 -5.43 14.02 -3.65
CA TYR A 281 -4.82 13.22 -4.71
C TYR A 281 -3.33 13.53 -4.88
N GLN A 282 -2.94 14.80 -4.82
CA GLN A 282 -1.53 15.22 -4.89
C GLN A 282 -0.74 14.67 -3.70
N ILE A 283 -1.28 14.76 -2.48
CA ILE A 283 -0.63 14.22 -1.27
C ILE A 283 -0.43 12.70 -1.38
N LEU A 284 -1.44 11.97 -1.86
CA LEU A 284 -1.35 10.53 -2.08
C LEU A 284 -0.32 10.17 -3.17
N ALA A 285 -0.23 10.98 -4.24
CA ALA A 285 0.77 10.82 -5.28
C ALA A 285 2.19 11.00 -4.75
N GLU A 286 2.42 12.05 -3.94
CA GLU A 286 3.71 12.27 -3.27
C GLU A 286 4.10 11.10 -2.38
N LEU A 287 3.18 10.62 -1.52
CA LEU A 287 3.45 9.49 -0.64
C LEU A 287 3.68 8.17 -1.41
N THR A 288 3.03 8.00 -2.55
CA THR A 288 3.22 6.83 -3.42
C THR A 288 4.57 6.85 -4.12
N GLY A 289 5.13 8.02 -4.37
CA GLY A 289 6.42 8.22 -5.05
C GLY A 289 7.65 8.14 -4.14
N LEU A 290 7.49 8.01 -2.82
CA LEU A 290 8.58 7.82 -1.86
C LEU A 290 9.20 6.43 -1.97
#